data_115d3cfcce64b90484bc4ba9b3f6f3f8
#
_entry.id   115d3cfcce64b90484bc4ba9b3f6f3f8
#
_cell.length_a   1.000
_cell.length_b   1.000
_cell.length_c   1.000
_cell.angle_alpha   90.00
_cell.angle_beta   90.00
_cell.angle_gamma   90.00
#
_symmetry.space_group_name_H-M   'P 1'
#
loop_
_entity.id
_entity.type
_entity.pdbx_description
1 polymer ?
#
loop_
_entity_poly.entity_id
_entity_poly.type
_entity_poly.pdbx_seq_one_letter_code
_entity_poly.pdbx_strand_id
1 'polypeptide(L)'
;IDSQAILITTSEKLQTEVMEEVERQLAELPRREIAAKSLENSKLILVKDLDEALELTNAYAPEHLIIETENYMEVAERVINAGSVFLGSLTPESAGDYASGTNHTLPTNGYAKAYSGVSLDSFIRKITFQEILPEGIKAIGPAIEEMAANEQLDAHKNAVTVRLKAIQNS
;
A
#
# COMPACT_ATOMS: atom_id res chain seq x y z
N ILE A 1 -16.55 17.20 -3.81
CA ILE A 1 -17.87 16.70 -4.21
C ILE A 1 -17.78 15.20 -4.51
N ASP A 2 -16.71 14.76 -5.10
CA ASP A 2 -16.52 13.36 -5.52
C ASP A 2 -15.85 12.49 -4.44
N SER A 3 -15.60 13.05 -3.25
CA SER A 3 -15.03 12.31 -2.12
C SER A 3 -16.04 11.30 -1.57
N GLN A 4 -15.52 10.24 -0.97
CA GLN A 4 -16.30 9.17 -0.36
C GLN A 4 -15.70 8.83 1.00
N ALA A 5 -16.55 8.67 2.01
CA ALA A 5 -16.17 8.11 3.31
C ALA A 5 -16.88 6.77 3.51
N ILE A 6 -16.15 5.77 4.00
CA ILE A 6 -16.72 4.45 4.29
C ILE A 6 -16.42 4.11 5.74
N LEU A 7 -17.46 3.87 6.52
CA LEU A 7 -17.36 3.26 7.83
C LEU A 7 -17.59 1.75 7.70
N ILE A 8 -16.65 0.95 8.19
CA ILE A 8 -16.81 -0.49 8.35
C ILE A 8 -16.81 -0.80 9.85
N THR A 9 -17.85 -1.41 10.35
CA THR A 9 -17.99 -1.70 11.79
C THR A 9 -18.66 -3.05 12.03
N THR A 10 -18.37 -3.66 13.19
CA THR A 10 -19.06 -4.87 13.69
C THR A 10 -20.22 -4.53 14.63
N SER A 11 -20.50 -3.24 14.86
CA SER A 11 -21.48 -2.77 15.84
C SER A 11 -22.63 -1.98 15.19
N GLU A 12 -23.84 -2.53 15.19
CA GLU A 12 -25.05 -1.81 14.78
C GLU A 12 -25.28 -0.53 15.59
N LYS A 13 -24.97 -0.59 16.89
CA LYS A 13 -25.09 0.56 17.78
C LYS A 13 -24.18 1.69 17.29
N LEU A 14 -22.90 1.39 17.02
CA LEU A 14 -21.95 2.39 16.54
C LEU A 14 -22.38 2.97 15.17
N GLN A 15 -22.91 2.14 14.29
CA GLN A 15 -23.42 2.58 13.00
C GLN A 15 -24.52 3.64 13.15
N THR A 16 -25.45 3.41 14.08
CA THR A 16 -26.54 4.37 14.38
C THR A 16 -25.99 5.65 15.00
N GLU A 17 -25.11 5.55 16.00
CA GLU A 17 -24.53 6.69 16.69
C GLU A 17 -23.69 7.56 15.75
N VAL A 18 -22.95 6.94 14.80
CA VAL A 18 -22.19 7.68 13.78
C VAL A 18 -23.11 8.40 12.81
N MET A 19 -24.22 7.81 12.39
CA MET A 19 -25.20 8.50 11.53
C MET A 19 -25.76 9.75 12.21
N GLU A 20 -26.20 9.64 13.45
CA GLU A 20 -26.73 10.75 14.23
C GLU A 20 -25.69 11.87 14.41
N GLU A 21 -24.45 11.50 14.69
CA GLU A 21 -23.37 12.47 14.88
C GLU A 21 -22.96 13.15 13.56
N VAL A 22 -22.94 12.43 12.45
CA VAL A 22 -22.70 13.01 11.11
C VAL A 22 -23.77 14.04 10.76
N GLU A 23 -25.04 13.74 11.00
CA GLU A 23 -26.14 14.70 10.76
C GLU A 23 -26.00 15.94 11.64
N ARG A 24 -25.68 15.75 12.92
CA ARG A 24 -25.47 16.85 13.87
C ARG A 24 -24.32 17.76 13.42
N GLN A 25 -23.14 17.17 13.10
CA GLN A 25 -21.97 17.94 12.68
C GLN A 25 -22.18 18.61 11.32
N LEU A 26 -22.83 17.93 10.38
CA LEU A 26 -23.13 18.48 9.06
C LEU A 26 -23.96 19.78 9.15
N ALA A 27 -24.87 19.86 10.12
CA ALA A 27 -25.69 21.07 10.32
C ALA A 27 -24.86 22.30 10.74
N GLU A 28 -23.70 22.07 11.37
CA GLU A 28 -22.79 23.11 11.88
C GLU A 28 -21.71 23.53 10.88
N LEU A 29 -21.51 22.75 9.81
CA LEU A 29 -20.41 22.99 8.86
C LEU A 29 -20.68 24.21 7.95
N PRO A 30 -19.70 25.12 7.79
CA PRO A 30 -19.85 26.26 6.87
C PRO A 30 -20.04 25.83 5.41
N ARG A 31 -19.47 24.68 4.99
CA ARG A 31 -19.53 24.11 3.64
C ARG A 31 -20.51 22.93 3.56
N ARG A 32 -21.59 22.96 4.30
CA ARG A 32 -22.59 21.91 4.46
C ARG A 32 -23.08 21.31 3.14
N GLU A 33 -23.39 22.14 2.15
CA GLU A 33 -23.91 21.66 0.86
C GLU A 33 -22.90 20.79 0.09
N ILE A 34 -21.61 21.11 0.21
CA ILE A 34 -20.54 20.33 -0.43
C ILE A 34 -20.33 19.02 0.32
N ALA A 35 -20.30 19.06 1.65
CA ALA A 35 -20.18 17.89 2.49
C ALA A 35 -21.36 16.92 2.31
N ALA A 36 -22.58 17.43 2.23
CA ALA A 36 -23.78 16.63 1.97
C ALA A 36 -23.67 15.83 0.65
N LYS A 37 -23.16 16.45 -0.41
CA LYS A 37 -22.93 15.75 -1.71
C LYS A 37 -21.89 14.64 -1.61
N SER A 38 -20.83 14.84 -0.83
CA SER A 38 -19.84 13.79 -0.56
C SER A 38 -20.46 12.62 0.20
N LEU A 39 -21.36 12.91 1.15
CA LEU A 39 -22.06 11.88 1.92
C LEU A 39 -23.00 11.01 1.06
N GLU A 40 -23.52 11.50 -0.07
CA GLU A 40 -24.34 10.70 -1.00
C GLU A 40 -23.58 9.49 -1.56
N ASN A 41 -22.25 9.60 -1.68
CA ASN A 41 -21.36 8.53 -2.15
C ASN A 41 -20.86 7.66 -1.00
N SER A 42 -21.03 8.07 0.24
CA SER A 42 -20.48 7.41 1.42
C SER A 42 -21.29 6.18 1.83
N LYS A 43 -20.68 5.28 2.59
CA LYS A 43 -21.29 4.01 3.01
C LYS A 43 -21.04 3.73 4.48
N LEU A 44 -22.04 3.16 5.14
CA LEU A 44 -21.94 2.54 6.46
C LEU A 44 -22.14 1.04 6.27
N ILE A 45 -21.12 0.26 6.56
CA ILE A 45 -21.10 -1.19 6.29
C ILE A 45 -20.98 -1.94 7.62
N LEU A 46 -21.98 -2.74 7.93
CA LEU A 46 -21.95 -3.65 9.05
C LEU A 46 -21.36 -5.00 8.57
N VAL A 47 -20.35 -5.47 9.27
CA VAL A 47 -19.69 -6.75 9.00
C VAL A 47 -19.75 -7.64 10.23
N LYS A 48 -19.56 -8.95 10.05
CA LYS A 48 -19.66 -9.94 11.15
C LYS A 48 -18.50 -9.87 12.14
N ASP A 49 -17.29 -9.58 11.64
CA ASP A 49 -16.04 -9.58 12.41
C ASP A 49 -14.95 -8.71 11.75
N LEU A 50 -13.81 -8.59 12.44
CA LEU A 50 -12.66 -7.83 11.94
C LEU A 50 -11.96 -8.48 10.74
N ASP A 51 -12.11 -9.79 10.55
CA ASP A 51 -11.55 -10.49 9.39
C ASP A 51 -12.26 -10.04 8.11
N GLU A 52 -13.60 -10.02 8.13
CA GLU A 52 -14.40 -9.50 7.02
C GLU A 52 -14.14 -8.00 6.78
N ALA A 53 -13.98 -7.22 7.86
CA ALA A 53 -13.62 -5.80 7.75
C ALA A 53 -12.29 -5.61 7.01
N LEU A 54 -11.27 -6.40 7.34
CA LEU A 54 -9.94 -6.34 6.71
C LEU A 54 -9.96 -6.84 5.25
N GLU A 55 -10.71 -7.90 4.96
CA GLU A 55 -10.90 -8.36 3.58
C GLU A 55 -11.47 -7.24 2.71
N LEU A 56 -12.55 -6.61 3.17
CA LEU A 56 -13.19 -5.51 2.46
C LEU A 56 -12.26 -4.31 2.32
N THR A 57 -11.56 -3.92 3.39
CA THR A 57 -10.61 -2.81 3.39
C THR A 57 -9.47 -3.03 2.41
N ASN A 58 -8.84 -4.21 2.42
CA ASN A 58 -7.76 -4.56 1.50
C ASN A 58 -8.24 -4.66 0.05
N ALA A 59 -9.47 -5.15 -0.17
CA ALA A 59 -10.09 -5.17 -1.50
C ALA A 59 -10.42 -3.78 -2.02
N TYR A 60 -10.87 -2.88 -1.16
CA TYR A 60 -11.16 -1.48 -1.51
C TYR A 60 -9.89 -0.68 -1.75
N ALA A 61 -8.84 -0.90 -0.95
CA ALA A 61 -7.56 -0.20 -1.00
C ALA A 61 -7.71 1.33 -0.84
N PRO A 62 -8.10 1.80 0.33
CA PRO A 62 -8.39 3.21 0.58
C PRO A 62 -7.15 4.09 0.45
N GLU A 63 -7.36 5.33 0.07
CA GLU A 63 -6.36 6.39 0.14
C GLU A 63 -5.94 6.64 1.59
N HIS A 64 -6.91 6.87 2.46
CA HIS A 64 -6.74 7.03 3.91
C HIS A 64 -7.49 5.92 4.64
N LEU A 65 -6.80 5.22 5.52
CA LEU A 65 -7.37 4.19 6.38
C LEU A 65 -7.22 4.60 7.84
N ILE A 66 -8.33 4.81 8.54
CA ILE A 66 -8.33 5.04 9.99
C ILE A 66 -8.73 3.72 10.68
N ILE A 67 -7.94 3.27 11.65
CA ILE A 67 -8.19 2.06 12.43
C ILE A 67 -8.42 2.47 13.88
N GLU A 68 -9.69 2.37 14.32
CA GLU A 68 -10.13 2.69 15.68
C GLU A 68 -10.71 1.45 16.37
N THR A 69 -9.86 0.46 16.58
CA THR A 69 -10.17 -0.76 17.34
C THR A 69 -9.31 -0.82 18.59
N GLU A 70 -9.71 -1.58 19.61
CA GLU A 70 -8.90 -1.74 20.83
C GLU A 70 -7.52 -2.32 20.52
N ASN A 71 -7.44 -3.24 19.56
CA ASN A 71 -6.21 -3.90 19.10
C ASN A 71 -5.71 -3.35 17.76
N TYR A 72 -5.80 -2.03 17.54
CA TYR A 72 -5.49 -1.40 16.25
C TYR A 72 -4.09 -1.74 15.70
N MET A 73 -3.09 -2.01 16.55
CA MET A 73 -1.75 -2.41 16.10
C MET A 73 -1.76 -3.79 15.42
N GLU A 74 -2.46 -4.78 16.01
CA GLU A 74 -2.59 -6.11 15.42
C GLU A 74 -3.39 -6.08 14.11
N VAL A 75 -4.41 -5.23 14.05
CA VAL A 75 -5.19 -5.01 12.82
C VAL A 75 -4.32 -4.37 11.74
N ALA A 76 -3.48 -3.39 12.11
CA ALA A 76 -2.59 -2.70 11.19
C ALA A 76 -1.56 -3.62 10.53
N GLU A 77 -1.02 -4.62 11.25
CA GLU A 77 -0.08 -5.61 10.70
C GLU A 77 -0.69 -6.46 9.57
N ARG A 78 -2.01 -6.49 9.46
CA ARG A 78 -2.76 -7.25 8.45
C ARG A 78 -3.25 -6.40 7.28
N VAL A 79 -2.97 -5.09 7.29
CA VAL A 79 -3.28 -4.19 6.19
C VAL A 79 -2.27 -4.44 5.06
N ILE A 80 -2.79 -4.68 3.87
CA ILE A 80 -1.99 -4.94 2.66
C ILE A 80 -2.06 -3.74 1.71
N ASN A 81 -3.23 -3.11 1.62
CA ASN A 81 -3.49 -2.07 0.63
C ASN A 81 -4.12 -0.84 1.29
N ALA A 82 -3.33 0.21 1.48
CA ALA A 82 -3.78 1.55 1.86
C ALA A 82 -2.76 2.60 1.43
N GLY A 83 -3.18 3.80 1.14
CA GLY A 83 -2.27 4.91 0.84
C GLY A 83 -1.57 5.43 2.10
N SER A 84 -2.32 5.66 3.17
CA SER A 84 -1.82 6.00 4.51
C SER A 84 -2.72 5.40 5.58
N VAL A 85 -2.14 4.99 6.71
CA VAL A 85 -2.88 4.36 7.82
C VAL A 85 -2.72 5.19 9.09
N PHE A 86 -3.85 5.51 9.72
CA PHE A 86 -3.97 6.31 10.94
C PHE A 86 -4.45 5.41 12.07
N LEU A 87 -3.70 5.38 13.18
CA LEU A 87 -3.86 4.40 14.23
C LEU A 87 -4.39 5.02 15.52
N GLY A 88 -5.53 4.53 15.98
CA GLY A 88 -6.16 4.94 17.23
C GLY A 88 -6.86 6.30 17.15
N SER A 89 -7.64 6.61 18.19
CA SER A 89 -8.55 7.75 18.25
C SER A 89 -7.88 9.14 18.28
N LEU A 90 -6.56 9.19 18.52
CA LEU A 90 -5.81 10.45 18.59
C LEU A 90 -5.06 10.78 17.30
N THR A 91 -5.23 9.98 16.24
CA THR A 91 -4.53 10.14 14.97
C THR A 91 -5.52 10.49 13.84
N PRO A 92 -5.99 11.74 13.76
CA PRO A 92 -6.90 12.14 12.70
C PRO A 92 -6.17 12.19 11.34
N GLU A 93 -6.89 11.97 10.26
CA GLU A 93 -6.39 12.06 8.89
C GLU A 93 -5.68 13.39 8.61
N SER A 94 -6.24 14.50 9.07
CA SER A 94 -5.64 15.83 8.93
C SER A 94 -4.25 15.99 9.57
N ALA A 95 -3.88 15.14 10.52
CA ALA A 95 -2.50 15.12 11.03
C ALA A 95 -1.53 14.69 9.93
N GLY A 96 -1.89 13.72 9.11
CA GLY A 96 -1.10 13.27 7.97
C GLY A 96 -0.89 14.36 6.92
N ASP A 97 -1.94 15.12 6.65
CA ASP A 97 -1.89 16.20 5.66
C ASP A 97 -1.02 17.39 6.10
N TYR A 98 -1.02 17.72 7.39
CA TYR A 98 -0.48 19.03 7.81
C TYR A 98 0.71 18.96 8.76
N ALA A 99 0.89 17.91 9.58
CA ALA A 99 1.81 18.02 10.70
C ALA A 99 2.60 16.76 11.08
N SER A 100 2.16 15.55 10.75
CA SER A 100 2.81 14.31 11.20
C SER A 100 4.05 13.91 10.38
N GLY A 101 4.35 14.62 9.29
CA GLY A 101 5.55 14.41 8.47
C GLY A 101 5.36 13.44 7.30
N THR A 102 4.19 12.88 7.13
CA THR A 102 3.83 12.08 5.94
C THR A 102 3.44 13.00 4.77
N ASN A 103 3.41 12.45 3.55
CA ASN A 103 2.97 13.20 2.38
C ASN A 103 1.48 12.96 2.13
N HIS A 104 0.74 14.02 1.78
CA HIS A 104 -0.68 13.95 1.48
C HIS A 104 -0.98 13.54 0.02
N THR A 105 0.04 13.41 -0.83
CA THR A 105 -0.15 12.90 -2.19
C THR A 105 -0.13 11.38 -2.17
N LEU A 106 -1.32 10.80 -2.12
CA LEU A 106 -1.56 9.38 -1.94
C LEU A 106 -2.27 8.78 -3.15
N PRO A 107 -2.17 7.46 -3.37
CA PRO A 107 -2.89 6.79 -4.44
C PRO A 107 -4.40 6.73 -4.15
N THR A 108 -5.22 7.21 -5.10
CA THR A 108 -6.68 7.22 -5.04
C THR A 108 -7.29 6.05 -5.84
N ASN A 109 -8.61 5.87 -5.82
CA ASN A 109 -9.36 4.93 -6.66
C ASN A 109 -8.84 3.47 -6.63
N GLY A 110 -8.41 3.00 -5.48
CA GLY A 110 -7.89 1.64 -5.31
C GLY A 110 -6.48 1.42 -5.85
N TYR A 111 -5.80 2.45 -6.32
CA TYR A 111 -4.41 2.34 -6.79
C TYR A 111 -3.40 2.07 -5.67
N ALA A 112 -3.80 2.14 -4.40
CA ALA A 112 -2.97 1.69 -3.29
C ALA A 112 -2.61 0.18 -3.36
N LYS A 113 -3.24 -0.59 -4.23
CA LYS A 113 -2.85 -1.96 -4.57
C LYS A 113 -1.52 -2.06 -5.34
N ALA A 114 -1.12 -1.00 -6.02
CA ALA A 114 0.02 -1.02 -6.95
C ALA A 114 1.02 0.12 -6.71
N TYR A 115 0.61 1.18 -6.02
CA TYR A 115 1.43 2.38 -5.83
C TYR A 115 1.43 2.81 -4.37
N SER A 116 2.57 3.34 -3.94
CA SER A 116 2.69 4.05 -2.66
C SER A 116 2.43 5.55 -2.84
N GLY A 117 2.17 6.25 -1.75
CA GLY A 117 2.19 7.71 -1.72
C GLY A 117 3.57 8.28 -2.06
N VAL A 118 3.62 9.57 -2.34
CA VAL A 118 4.88 10.26 -2.61
C VAL A 118 5.76 10.25 -1.35
N SER A 119 7.00 9.82 -1.51
CA SER A 119 8.00 9.77 -0.44
C SER A 119 9.37 10.17 -1.00
N LEU A 120 10.39 10.16 -0.16
CA LEU A 120 11.77 10.37 -0.59
C LEU A 120 12.18 9.38 -1.70
N ASP A 121 11.72 8.14 -1.64
CA ASP A 121 11.98 7.10 -2.65
C ASP A 121 11.50 7.48 -4.05
N SER A 122 10.50 8.36 -4.16
CA SER A 122 9.99 8.86 -5.45
C SER A 122 11.02 9.75 -6.18
N PHE A 123 12.00 10.26 -5.46
CA PHE A 123 13.02 11.19 -5.97
C PHE A 123 14.43 10.58 -5.98
N ILE A 124 14.61 9.38 -5.43
CA ILE A 124 15.89 8.69 -5.36
C ILE A 124 15.95 7.64 -6.47
N ARG A 125 17.11 7.54 -7.10
CA ARG A 125 17.42 6.42 -8.00
C ARG A 125 18.15 5.33 -7.26
N LYS A 126 17.70 4.09 -7.43
CA LYS A 126 18.37 2.90 -6.90
C LYS A 126 19.15 2.25 -8.04
N ILE A 127 20.46 2.12 -7.86
CA ILE A 127 21.38 1.51 -8.83
C ILE A 127 22.00 0.28 -8.15
N THR A 128 21.96 -0.83 -8.84
CA THR A 128 22.62 -2.05 -8.35
C THR A 128 24.04 -2.13 -8.89
N PHE A 129 24.99 -2.53 -8.07
CA PHE A 129 26.35 -2.83 -8.42
C PHE A 129 26.60 -4.32 -8.15
N GLN A 130 27.18 -5.02 -9.14
CA GLN A 130 27.43 -6.45 -9.03
C GLN A 130 28.89 -6.73 -9.39
N GLU A 131 29.57 -7.44 -8.53
CA GLU A 131 30.90 -8.01 -8.76
C GLU A 131 30.83 -9.51 -8.52
N ILE A 132 31.36 -10.29 -9.43
CA ILE A 132 31.46 -11.75 -9.32
C ILE A 132 32.93 -12.14 -9.32
N LEU A 133 33.40 -12.71 -8.24
CA LEU A 133 34.75 -13.23 -8.11
C LEU A 133 34.92 -14.57 -8.89
N PRO A 134 36.16 -15.02 -9.19
CA PRO A 134 36.40 -16.25 -9.93
C PRO A 134 35.70 -17.49 -9.37
N GLU A 135 35.66 -17.63 -8.05
CA GLU A 135 34.96 -18.73 -7.37
C GLU A 135 33.43 -18.62 -7.55
N GLY A 136 32.92 -17.40 -7.49
CA GLY A 136 31.49 -17.13 -7.68
C GLY A 136 31.03 -17.51 -9.09
N ILE A 137 31.74 -17.09 -10.13
CA ILE A 137 31.34 -17.42 -11.51
C ILE A 137 31.53 -18.90 -11.82
N LYS A 138 32.53 -19.59 -11.20
CA LYS A 138 32.64 -21.04 -11.30
C LYS A 138 31.46 -21.77 -10.70
N ALA A 139 30.92 -21.25 -9.59
CA ALA A 139 29.79 -21.85 -8.89
C ALA A 139 28.46 -21.65 -9.63
N ILE A 140 28.17 -20.41 -10.09
CA ILE A 140 26.85 -20.07 -10.69
C ILE A 140 26.87 -20.14 -12.23
N GLY A 141 28.04 -20.08 -12.87
CA GLY A 141 28.18 -20.04 -14.32
C GLY A 141 27.44 -21.15 -15.06
N PRO A 142 27.56 -22.42 -14.65
CA PRO A 142 26.84 -23.51 -15.31
C PRO A 142 25.31 -23.32 -15.29
N ALA A 143 24.75 -22.82 -14.20
CA ALA A 143 23.34 -22.56 -14.11
C ALA A 143 22.91 -21.40 -15.04
N ILE A 144 23.74 -20.35 -15.15
CA ILE A 144 23.47 -19.23 -16.08
C ILE A 144 23.52 -19.70 -17.52
N GLU A 145 24.49 -20.55 -17.88
CA GLU A 145 24.61 -21.12 -19.23
C GLU A 145 23.41 -21.99 -19.60
N GLU A 146 22.91 -22.78 -18.66
CA GLU A 146 21.73 -23.64 -18.86
C GLU A 146 20.45 -22.78 -19.01
N MET A 147 20.26 -21.76 -18.14
CA MET A 147 19.11 -20.86 -18.22
C MET A 147 19.10 -20.09 -19.55
N ALA A 148 20.25 -19.53 -19.93
CA ALA A 148 20.37 -18.78 -21.19
C ALA A 148 20.15 -19.69 -22.42
N ALA A 149 20.59 -20.95 -22.36
CA ALA A 149 20.35 -21.92 -23.43
C ALA A 149 18.85 -22.24 -23.58
N ASN A 150 18.14 -22.45 -22.46
CA ASN A 150 16.71 -22.71 -22.45
C ASN A 150 15.89 -21.53 -22.99
N GLU A 151 16.37 -20.30 -22.78
CA GLU A 151 15.77 -19.07 -23.33
C GLU A 151 16.22 -18.81 -24.78
N GLN A 152 17.08 -19.65 -25.38
CA GLN A 152 17.67 -19.48 -26.71
C GLN A 152 18.51 -18.21 -26.86
N LEU A 153 19.11 -17.74 -25.74
CA LEU A 153 19.96 -16.56 -25.69
C LEU A 153 21.45 -16.94 -25.78
N ASP A 154 21.90 -17.44 -26.94
CA ASP A 154 23.25 -17.97 -27.15
C ASP A 154 24.37 -16.95 -26.83
N ALA A 155 24.17 -15.68 -27.14
CA ALA A 155 25.14 -14.64 -26.82
C ALA A 155 25.30 -14.44 -25.28
N HIS A 156 24.21 -14.53 -24.51
CA HIS A 156 24.23 -14.47 -23.05
C HIS A 156 24.95 -15.68 -22.47
N LYS A 157 24.64 -16.89 -22.94
CA LYS A 157 25.37 -18.11 -22.60
C LYS A 157 26.85 -17.96 -22.88
N ASN A 158 27.22 -17.58 -24.10
CA ASN A 158 28.62 -17.44 -24.50
C ASN A 158 29.38 -16.42 -23.66
N ALA A 159 28.72 -15.35 -23.19
CA ALA A 159 29.34 -14.37 -22.30
C ALA A 159 29.87 -15.01 -20.99
N VAL A 160 29.22 -16.05 -20.48
CA VAL A 160 29.64 -16.79 -19.32
C VAL A 160 30.72 -17.84 -19.72
N THR A 161 30.49 -18.58 -20.80
CA THR A 161 31.40 -19.60 -21.32
C THR A 161 32.83 -19.10 -21.51
N VAL A 162 32.97 -17.90 -22.14
CA VAL A 162 34.31 -17.32 -22.40
C VAL A 162 35.04 -16.95 -21.11
N ARG A 163 34.29 -16.48 -20.08
CA ARG A 163 34.87 -16.15 -18.77
C ARG A 163 35.31 -17.39 -17.99
N LEU A 164 34.48 -18.42 -17.99
CA LEU A 164 34.84 -19.69 -17.37
C LEU A 164 36.10 -20.31 -17.99
N LYS A 165 36.22 -20.29 -19.33
CA LYS A 165 37.42 -20.73 -20.05
C LYS A 165 38.66 -19.92 -19.69
N ALA A 166 38.52 -18.59 -19.60
CA ALA A 166 39.64 -17.72 -19.24
C ALA A 166 40.19 -18.04 -17.83
N ILE A 167 39.34 -18.31 -16.86
CA ILE A 167 39.71 -18.62 -15.48
C ILE A 167 40.36 -20.03 -15.38
N GLN A 168 40.01 -20.96 -16.28
CA GLN A 168 40.62 -22.31 -16.29
C GLN A 168 42.03 -22.29 -16.86
N ASN A 169 42.38 -21.29 -17.69
CA ASN A 169 43.66 -21.17 -18.35
C ASN A 169 44.63 -20.22 -17.62
N SER A 170 44.22 -19.65 -16.47
CA SER A 170 45.01 -18.77 -15.60
C SER A 170 45.49 -19.54 -14.36
#